data_126ad07864ae302378d357a0c2ab6e30
#
_entry.id   126ad07864ae302378d357a0c2ab6e30
#
_cell.length_a   1.000
_cell.length_b   1.000
_cell.length_c   1.000
_cell.angle_alpha   90.00
_cell.angle_beta   90.00
_cell.angle_gamma   90.00
#
_symmetry.space_group_name_H-M   'P 1'
#
loop_
_entity.id
_entity.type
_entity.pdbx_description
1 polymer ?
#
loop_
_entity_poly.entity_id
_entity_poly.type
_entity_poly.pdbx_seq_one_letter_code
_entity_poly.pdbx_strand_id
1 'polypeptide(L)'
;MYSRKIVAAEVFSKESGQYAAELLQRAVWNEKCSSRNLVLHSDNGEPMRSCTLLDKMYALGVLSSYFRPRVSNDNPYSESLFRTIKYCPWWPENGFRTIDEARSWLSRFTRWYNLEHKHSGIKYVTPDERHRGIDAQILEARKTVYRGAHKRHPERWSKQLRDWELIQAVYLNPEKEAA
;
A
#
# COMPACT_ATOMS: atom_id res chain seq x y z
N MET A 1 -3.63 0.47 3.77
CA MET A 1 -3.48 -1.00 3.70
C MET A 1 -4.46 -1.64 2.71
N TYR A 2 -5.74 -1.36 2.78
CA TYR A 2 -6.78 -1.99 1.95
C TYR A 2 -6.49 -1.96 0.44
N SER A 3 -6.20 -0.79 -0.11
CA SER A 3 -5.94 -0.61 -1.55
C SER A 3 -4.48 -0.80 -1.97
N ARG A 4 -3.54 -0.80 -1.05
CA ARG A 4 -2.08 -0.77 -1.33
C ARG A 4 -1.59 0.49 -2.03
N LYS A 5 -2.43 1.51 -2.24
CA LYS A 5 -2.06 2.76 -2.93
C LYS A 5 -1.02 3.54 -2.11
N ILE A 6 0.01 4.01 -2.78
CA ILE A 6 0.94 5.01 -2.25
C ILE A 6 0.25 6.37 -2.39
N VAL A 7 -0.23 6.91 -1.29
CA VAL A 7 -1.01 8.18 -1.26
C VAL A 7 -0.12 9.41 -1.23
N ALA A 8 1.09 9.30 -0.69
CA ALA A 8 2.13 10.30 -0.74
C ALA A 8 3.51 9.63 -0.65
N ALA A 9 4.47 10.20 -1.33
CA ALA A 9 5.87 9.81 -1.27
C ALA A 9 6.76 11.01 -1.53
N GLU A 10 7.91 11.08 -0.86
CA GLU A 10 8.89 12.15 -1.01
C GLU A 10 10.28 11.66 -0.63
N VAL A 11 11.31 12.28 -1.20
CA VAL A 11 12.71 12.05 -0.85
C VAL A 11 13.26 13.28 -0.15
N PHE A 12 13.78 13.09 1.04
CA PHE A 12 14.45 14.13 1.83
C PHE A 12 15.91 13.79 2.05
N SER A 13 16.74 14.79 2.31
CA SER A 13 18.16 14.62 2.58
C SER A 13 18.48 14.05 3.97
N LYS A 14 17.52 14.11 4.87
CA LYS A 14 17.62 13.60 6.25
C LYS A 14 16.26 13.21 6.79
N GLU A 15 16.25 12.37 7.80
CA GLU A 15 15.06 12.05 8.57
C GLU A 15 14.66 13.25 9.45
N SER A 16 13.34 13.53 9.53
CA SER A 16 12.81 14.61 10.35
C SER A 16 11.33 14.43 10.62
N GLY A 17 10.90 14.68 11.85
CA GLY A 17 9.49 14.74 12.22
C GLY A 17 8.72 15.84 11.48
N GLN A 18 9.37 16.95 11.14
CA GLN A 18 8.79 18.01 10.33
C GLN A 18 8.43 17.51 8.92
N TYR A 19 9.34 16.80 8.26
CA TYR A 19 9.07 16.21 6.93
C TYR A 19 7.99 15.15 6.97
N ALA A 20 7.96 14.33 8.01
CA ALA A 20 6.89 13.36 8.21
C ALA A 20 5.53 14.05 8.39
N ALA A 21 5.47 15.15 9.17
CA ALA A 21 4.25 15.93 9.38
C ALA A 21 3.75 16.59 8.08
N GLU A 22 4.64 17.16 7.27
CA GLU A 22 4.31 17.76 5.98
C GLU A 22 3.80 16.72 4.99
N LEU A 23 4.44 15.54 4.94
CA LEU A 23 4.03 14.46 4.07
C LEU A 23 2.64 13.93 4.45
N LEU A 24 2.39 13.73 5.74
CA LEU A 24 1.08 13.33 6.26
C LEU A 24 -0.01 14.35 5.88
N GLN A 25 0.25 15.64 6.09
CA GLN A 25 -0.69 16.70 5.74
C GLN A 25 -1.04 16.70 4.25
N ARG A 26 -0.03 16.59 3.38
CA ARG A 26 -0.24 16.46 1.92
C ARG A 26 -1.08 15.23 1.57
N ALA A 27 -0.80 14.08 2.19
CA ALA A 27 -1.56 12.85 1.98
C ALA A 27 -3.04 13.03 2.33
N VAL A 28 -3.34 13.59 3.52
CA VAL A 28 -4.71 13.81 3.99
C VAL A 28 -5.48 14.75 3.06
N TRP A 29 -4.84 15.83 2.61
CA TRP A 29 -5.47 16.81 1.71
C TRP A 29 -5.69 16.27 0.31
N ASN A 30 -4.71 15.60 -0.28
CA ASN A 30 -4.80 15.04 -1.62
C ASN A 30 -5.90 13.96 -1.72
N GLU A 31 -6.02 13.13 -0.69
CA GLU A 31 -7.04 12.08 -0.63
C GLU A 31 -8.39 12.59 -0.09
N LYS A 32 -8.51 13.88 0.27
CA LYS A 32 -9.74 14.53 0.76
C LYS A 32 -10.41 13.76 1.90
N CYS A 33 -9.61 13.27 2.83
CA CYS A 33 -10.07 12.39 3.91
C CYS A 33 -10.01 13.01 5.31
N SER A 34 -9.94 14.35 5.41
CA SER A 34 -9.85 15.09 6.68
C SER A 34 -11.03 14.88 7.65
N SER A 35 -12.17 14.39 7.17
CA SER A 35 -13.36 14.10 7.99
C SER A 35 -13.47 12.63 8.40
N ARG A 36 -12.50 11.79 8.08
CA ARG A 36 -12.53 10.35 8.35
C ARG A 36 -11.67 10.02 9.56
N ASN A 37 -12.02 8.97 10.29
CA ASN A 37 -11.19 8.40 11.36
C ASN A 37 -9.99 7.70 10.72
N LEU A 38 -8.88 8.42 10.60
CA LEU A 38 -7.64 7.89 10.06
C LEU A 38 -6.73 7.38 11.17
N VAL A 39 -6.02 6.31 10.89
CA VAL A 39 -4.97 5.78 11.76
C VAL A 39 -3.67 5.75 10.98
N LEU A 40 -2.64 6.43 11.47
CA LEU A 40 -1.27 6.27 10.98
C LEU A 40 -0.60 5.16 11.79
N HIS A 41 -0.37 4.02 11.12
CA HIS A 41 0.39 2.92 11.70
C HIS A 41 1.84 2.99 11.21
N SER A 42 2.79 3.07 12.14
CA SER A 42 4.21 3.24 11.83
C SER A 42 5.11 2.40 12.75
N ASP A 43 6.37 2.33 12.38
CA ASP A 43 7.41 1.85 13.30
C ASP A 43 7.63 2.81 14.49
N ASN A 44 8.57 2.45 15.36
CA ASN A 44 8.94 3.26 16.52
C ASN A 44 10.10 4.21 16.24
N GLY A 45 10.39 4.52 14.96
CA GLY A 45 11.45 5.44 14.58
C GLY A 45 11.28 6.84 15.18
N GLU A 46 12.37 7.53 15.42
CA GLU A 46 12.37 8.86 16.05
C GLU A 46 11.47 9.87 15.32
N PRO A 47 11.49 9.99 13.96
CA PRO A 47 10.59 10.91 13.26
C PRO A 47 9.12 10.61 13.49
N MET A 48 8.75 9.33 13.63
CA MET A 48 7.37 8.87 13.82
C MET A 48 6.84 9.12 15.25
N ARG A 49 7.73 9.36 16.20
CA ARG A 49 7.41 9.68 17.60
C ARG A 49 7.68 11.14 17.96
N SER A 50 8.08 11.97 17.02
CA SER A 50 8.38 13.38 17.26
C SER A 50 7.13 14.16 17.67
N CYS A 51 7.29 15.12 18.57
CA CYS A 51 6.21 16.03 18.98
C CYS A 51 5.59 16.73 17.77
N THR A 52 6.41 17.16 16.81
CA THR A 52 5.93 17.86 15.60
C THR A 52 4.97 17.00 14.78
N LEU A 53 5.25 15.71 14.60
CA LEU A 53 4.33 14.81 13.90
C LEU A 53 3.07 14.55 14.74
N LEU A 54 3.20 14.31 16.03
CA LEU A 54 2.07 14.07 16.93
C LEU A 54 1.11 15.27 16.98
N ASP A 55 1.63 16.49 17.07
CA ASP A 55 0.82 17.73 17.03
C ASP A 55 0.09 17.84 15.69
N LYS A 56 0.76 17.52 14.58
CA LYS A 56 0.14 17.53 13.25
C LYS A 56 -0.95 16.46 13.15
N MET A 57 -0.73 15.26 13.67
CA MET A 57 -1.74 14.19 13.68
C MET A 57 -2.97 14.62 14.48
N TYR A 58 -2.77 15.21 15.66
CA TYR A 58 -3.85 15.75 16.47
C TYR A 58 -4.67 16.81 15.72
N ALA A 59 -3.99 17.78 15.09
CA ALA A 59 -4.63 18.83 14.29
C ALA A 59 -5.42 18.30 13.09
N LEU A 60 -5.01 17.16 12.52
CA LEU A 60 -5.67 16.51 11.39
C LEU A 60 -6.70 15.44 11.80
N GLY A 61 -6.89 15.18 13.10
CA GLY A 61 -7.77 14.12 13.60
C GLY A 61 -7.28 12.71 13.25
N VAL A 62 -5.97 12.51 13.11
CA VAL A 62 -5.34 11.22 12.80
C VAL A 62 -4.86 10.56 14.07
N LEU A 63 -5.27 9.31 14.30
CA LEU A 63 -4.82 8.52 15.44
C LEU A 63 -3.47 7.87 15.17
N SER A 64 -2.62 7.76 16.18
CA SER A 64 -1.35 7.05 16.11
C SER A 64 -1.51 5.58 16.48
N SER A 65 -0.81 4.71 15.78
CA SER A 65 -0.65 3.30 16.12
C SER A 65 0.79 2.88 15.81
N TYR A 66 1.40 2.13 16.70
CA TYR A 66 2.82 1.75 16.58
C TYR A 66 2.98 0.24 16.60
N PHE A 67 4.11 -0.22 16.04
CA PHE A 67 4.50 -1.61 16.11
C PHE A 67 4.69 -2.05 17.55
N ARG A 68 4.24 -3.27 17.83
CA ARG A 68 4.47 -3.92 19.11
C ARG A 68 5.97 -4.24 19.26
N PRO A 69 6.58 -3.97 20.40
CA PRO A 69 7.98 -4.32 20.63
C PRO A 69 8.24 -5.82 20.38
N ARG A 70 9.28 -6.15 19.64
CA ARG A 70 9.73 -7.53 19.34
C ARG A 70 8.75 -8.38 18.52
N VAL A 71 7.78 -7.77 17.82
CA VAL A 71 6.88 -8.48 16.90
C VAL A 71 7.28 -8.13 15.46
N SER A 72 7.97 -9.05 14.80
CA SER A 72 8.49 -8.85 13.44
C SER A 72 7.40 -8.72 12.37
N ASN A 73 6.20 -9.23 12.64
CA ASN A 73 5.11 -9.30 11.66
C ASN A 73 4.15 -8.10 11.68
N ASP A 74 4.49 -7.04 12.41
CA ASP A 74 3.60 -5.87 12.54
C ASP A 74 3.63 -4.95 11.31
N ASN A 75 4.55 -5.18 10.34
CA ASN A 75 4.61 -4.37 9.13
C ASN A 75 4.81 -5.14 7.80
N PRO A 76 4.07 -6.21 7.54
CA PRO A 76 4.25 -6.99 6.32
C PRO A 76 3.96 -6.16 5.05
N TYR A 77 3.19 -5.10 5.19
CA TYR A 77 2.77 -4.24 4.07
C TYR A 77 3.89 -3.30 3.62
N SER A 78 4.59 -2.66 4.54
CA SER A 78 5.74 -1.80 4.21
C SER A 78 6.90 -2.64 3.72
N GLU A 79 7.19 -3.79 4.35
CA GLU A 79 8.22 -4.72 3.90
C GLU A 79 7.98 -5.19 2.46
N SER A 80 6.73 -5.56 2.13
CA SER A 80 6.34 -5.95 0.78
C SER A 80 6.53 -4.81 -0.22
N LEU A 81 6.21 -3.57 0.15
CA LEU A 81 6.43 -2.38 -0.68
C LEU A 81 7.93 -2.13 -0.89
N PHE A 82 8.73 -2.13 0.16
CA PHE A 82 10.19 -1.96 0.07
C PHE A 82 10.84 -3.05 -0.77
N ARG A 83 10.36 -4.28 -0.67
CA ARG A 83 10.80 -5.36 -1.55
C ARG A 83 10.49 -5.04 -3.01
N THR A 84 9.28 -4.56 -3.33
CA THR A 84 8.88 -4.17 -4.68
C THR A 84 9.76 -3.03 -5.21
N ILE A 85 10.10 -2.05 -4.37
CA ILE A 85 11.02 -0.96 -4.70
C ILE A 85 12.41 -1.52 -5.04
N LYS A 86 12.97 -2.32 -4.15
CA LYS A 86 14.34 -2.87 -4.26
C LYS A 86 14.54 -3.75 -5.49
N TYR A 87 13.52 -4.52 -5.85
CA TYR A 87 13.58 -5.44 -6.99
C TYR A 87 12.88 -4.88 -8.24
N CYS A 88 12.60 -3.59 -8.28
CA CYS A 88 12.12 -2.92 -9.47
C CYS A 88 13.20 -2.99 -10.59
N PRO A 89 12.87 -3.48 -11.81
CA PRO A 89 13.86 -3.69 -12.87
C PRO A 89 14.65 -2.43 -13.27
N TRP A 90 14.14 -1.26 -12.97
CA TRP A 90 14.77 0.05 -13.23
C TRP A 90 15.22 0.76 -11.95
N TRP A 91 15.45 0.01 -10.88
CA TRP A 91 16.19 0.49 -9.72
C TRP A 91 17.66 0.75 -10.12
N PRO A 92 18.23 1.93 -9.82
CA PRO A 92 19.61 2.22 -10.22
C PRO A 92 20.60 1.40 -9.37
N GLU A 93 21.42 0.58 -10.04
CA GLU A 93 22.38 -0.31 -9.38
C GLU A 93 23.40 0.45 -8.49
N ASN A 94 23.78 1.66 -8.93
CA ASN A 94 24.76 2.51 -8.23
C ASN A 94 24.11 3.57 -7.33
N GLY A 95 22.80 3.46 -7.06
CA GLY A 95 22.05 4.47 -6.32
C GLY A 95 21.80 5.74 -7.13
N PHE A 96 21.41 6.82 -6.43
CA PHE A 96 21.09 8.12 -7.04
C PHE A 96 22.25 9.09 -6.82
N ARG A 97 22.61 9.86 -7.85
CA ARG A 97 23.68 10.87 -7.79
C ARG A 97 23.19 12.15 -7.11
N THR A 98 21.92 12.48 -7.27
CA THR A 98 21.32 13.69 -6.70
C THR A 98 19.96 13.37 -6.08
N ILE A 99 19.51 14.23 -5.17
CA ILE A 99 18.18 14.12 -4.58
C ILE A 99 17.06 14.31 -5.63
N ASP A 100 17.30 15.10 -6.65
CA ASP A 100 16.31 15.35 -7.71
C ASP A 100 16.18 14.15 -8.66
N GLU A 101 17.27 13.42 -8.88
CA GLU A 101 17.22 12.13 -9.58
C GLU A 101 16.39 11.10 -8.79
N ALA A 102 16.60 11.02 -7.47
CA ALA A 102 15.83 10.14 -6.59
C ALA A 102 14.34 10.52 -6.55
N ARG A 103 14.02 11.81 -6.51
CA ARG A 103 12.64 12.32 -6.57
C ARG A 103 11.96 12.00 -7.90
N SER A 104 12.67 12.19 -9.00
CA SER A 104 12.17 11.87 -10.35
C SER A 104 11.89 10.38 -10.49
N TRP A 105 12.79 9.54 -9.99
CA TRP A 105 12.62 8.11 -9.95
C TRP A 105 11.40 7.72 -9.08
N LEU A 106 11.29 8.25 -7.87
CA LEU A 106 10.19 7.97 -6.94
C LEU A 106 8.83 8.35 -7.52
N SER A 107 8.75 9.50 -8.21
CA SER A 107 7.54 9.93 -8.89
C SER A 107 7.11 8.94 -9.97
N ARG A 108 8.06 8.49 -10.82
CA ARG A 108 7.80 7.47 -11.84
C ARG A 108 7.40 6.12 -11.23
N PHE A 109 8.10 5.69 -10.17
CA PHE A 109 7.80 4.46 -9.45
C PHE A 109 6.39 4.50 -8.85
N THR A 110 6.03 5.57 -8.15
CA THR A 110 4.71 5.74 -7.52
C THR A 110 3.58 5.70 -8.54
N ARG A 111 3.77 6.36 -9.69
CA ARG A 111 2.81 6.31 -10.79
C ARG A 111 2.63 4.90 -11.33
N TRP A 112 3.73 4.22 -11.67
CA TRP A 112 3.70 2.85 -12.16
C TRP A 112 3.06 1.90 -11.14
N TYR A 113 3.49 1.98 -9.86
CA TYR A 113 2.97 1.13 -8.79
C TYR A 113 1.47 1.30 -8.60
N ASN A 114 0.99 2.54 -8.60
CA ASN A 114 -0.42 2.81 -8.38
C ASN A 114 -1.31 2.47 -9.59
N LEU A 115 -0.85 2.70 -10.82
CA LEU A 115 -1.69 2.66 -12.03
C LEU A 115 -1.46 1.42 -12.90
N GLU A 116 -0.30 0.77 -12.83
CA GLU A 116 0.08 -0.30 -13.77
C GLU A 116 0.40 -1.63 -13.05
N HIS A 117 1.03 -1.57 -11.87
CA HIS A 117 1.43 -2.76 -11.14
C HIS A 117 0.22 -3.57 -10.65
N LYS A 118 0.07 -4.79 -11.16
CA LYS A 118 -0.99 -5.72 -10.77
C LYS A 118 -0.59 -6.50 -9.52
N HIS A 119 -1.06 -6.07 -8.37
CA HIS A 119 -0.63 -6.60 -7.07
C HIS A 119 -1.36 -7.91 -6.71
N SER A 120 -0.61 -9.01 -6.51
CA SER A 120 -1.18 -10.34 -6.20
C SER A 120 -2.02 -10.34 -4.92
N GLY A 121 -1.61 -9.64 -3.88
CA GLY A 121 -2.33 -9.54 -2.60
C GLY A 121 -3.68 -8.82 -2.66
N ILE A 122 -4.02 -8.20 -3.80
CA ILE A 122 -5.33 -7.59 -4.08
C ILE A 122 -5.95 -8.16 -5.36
N LYS A 123 -5.75 -9.46 -5.61
CA LYS A 123 -6.35 -10.20 -6.73
C LYS A 123 -5.94 -9.65 -8.11
N TYR A 124 -4.70 -9.18 -8.26
CA TYR A 124 -4.14 -8.67 -9.53
C TYR A 124 -4.91 -7.49 -10.16
N VAL A 125 -5.49 -6.64 -9.35
CA VAL A 125 -5.87 -5.29 -9.74
C VAL A 125 -4.75 -4.31 -9.40
N THR A 126 -4.81 -3.07 -9.91
CA THR A 126 -3.88 -2.03 -9.48
C THR A 126 -4.34 -1.42 -8.15
N PRO A 127 -3.41 -0.83 -7.38
CA PRO A 127 -3.76 -0.07 -6.18
C PRO A 127 -4.80 1.03 -6.42
N ASP A 128 -4.73 1.73 -7.55
CA ASP A 128 -5.69 2.78 -7.89
C ASP A 128 -7.08 2.22 -8.25
N GLU A 129 -7.14 1.14 -9.04
CA GLU A 129 -8.41 0.45 -9.34
C GLU A 129 -9.15 0.04 -8.06
N ARG A 130 -8.40 -0.51 -7.10
CA ARG A 130 -8.96 -0.90 -5.80
C ARG A 130 -9.30 0.30 -4.91
N HIS A 131 -8.47 1.33 -4.90
CA HIS A 131 -8.71 2.54 -4.11
C HIS A 131 -10.00 3.26 -4.53
N ARG A 132 -10.30 3.23 -5.82
CA ARG A 132 -11.51 3.81 -6.41
C ARG A 132 -12.74 2.89 -6.39
N GLY A 133 -12.59 1.65 -5.92
CA GLY A 133 -13.68 0.66 -5.87
C GLY A 133 -14.05 0.04 -7.22
N ILE A 134 -13.20 0.21 -8.24
CA ILE A 134 -13.41 -0.36 -9.59
C ILE A 134 -13.12 -1.86 -9.61
N ASP A 135 -12.33 -2.34 -8.67
CA ASP A 135 -11.92 -3.74 -8.54
C ASP A 135 -13.09 -4.72 -8.49
N ALA A 136 -14.23 -4.35 -7.89
CA ALA A 136 -15.43 -5.18 -7.85
C ALA A 136 -15.90 -5.58 -9.27
N GLN A 137 -15.98 -4.63 -10.18
CA GLN A 137 -16.38 -4.87 -11.57
C GLN A 137 -15.35 -5.71 -12.32
N ILE A 138 -14.06 -5.42 -12.11
CA ILE A 138 -12.96 -6.17 -12.74
C ILE A 138 -12.96 -7.63 -12.30
N LEU A 139 -13.16 -7.89 -11.01
CA LEU A 139 -13.17 -9.25 -10.46
C LEU A 139 -14.39 -10.03 -10.93
N GLU A 140 -15.56 -9.40 -11.03
CA GLU A 140 -16.77 -10.06 -11.55
C GLU A 140 -16.61 -10.42 -13.03
N ALA A 141 -16.05 -9.53 -13.84
CA ALA A 141 -15.73 -9.83 -15.23
C ALA A 141 -14.76 -11.03 -15.34
N ARG A 142 -13.74 -11.09 -14.47
CA ARG A 142 -12.82 -12.25 -14.42
C ARG A 142 -13.51 -13.54 -14.03
N LYS A 143 -14.40 -13.53 -13.02
CA LYS A 143 -15.21 -14.70 -12.65
C LYS A 143 -15.99 -15.23 -13.85
N THR A 144 -16.64 -14.35 -14.59
CA THR A 144 -17.43 -14.71 -15.78
C THR A 144 -16.55 -15.38 -16.85
N VAL A 145 -15.38 -14.81 -17.16
CA VAL A 145 -14.42 -15.38 -18.11
C VAL A 145 -13.93 -16.76 -17.67
N TYR A 146 -13.54 -16.90 -16.39
CA TYR A 146 -13.04 -18.16 -15.86
C TYR A 146 -14.12 -19.26 -15.84
N ARG A 147 -15.35 -18.93 -15.41
CA ARG A 147 -16.49 -19.85 -15.45
C ARG A 147 -16.81 -20.30 -16.89
N GLY A 148 -16.80 -19.36 -17.85
CA GLY A 148 -17.01 -19.69 -19.27
C GLY A 148 -15.90 -20.55 -19.85
N ALA A 149 -14.64 -20.32 -19.51
CA ALA A 149 -13.52 -21.13 -19.93
C ALA A 149 -13.57 -22.54 -19.36
N HIS A 150 -13.86 -22.66 -18.07
CA HIS A 150 -14.02 -23.96 -17.39
C HIS A 150 -15.18 -24.78 -17.99
N LYS A 151 -16.31 -24.13 -18.28
CA LYS A 151 -17.46 -24.81 -18.93
C LYS A 151 -17.14 -25.35 -20.31
N ARG A 152 -16.29 -24.67 -21.09
CA ARG A 152 -15.90 -25.09 -22.45
C ARG A 152 -14.80 -26.15 -22.45
N HIS A 153 -13.92 -26.14 -21.46
CA HIS A 153 -12.72 -26.99 -21.39
C HIS A 153 -12.47 -27.49 -19.96
N PRO A 154 -13.39 -28.27 -19.37
CA PRO A 154 -13.25 -28.74 -17.99
C PRO A 154 -11.98 -29.58 -17.78
N GLU A 155 -11.53 -30.30 -18.82
CA GLU A 155 -10.35 -31.15 -18.83
C GLU A 155 -9.02 -30.40 -18.56
N ARG A 156 -9.01 -29.09 -18.78
CA ARG A 156 -7.82 -28.24 -18.54
C ARG A 156 -7.66 -27.80 -17.08
N TRP A 157 -8.61 -28.15 -16.22
CA TRP A 157 -8.67 -27.66 -14.85
C TRP A 157 -8.55 -28.84 -13.87
N SER A 158 -7.39 -28.94 -13.23
CA SER A 158 -7.10 -30.00 -12.25
C SER A 158 -7.61 -29.70 -10.83
N LYS A 159 -8.04 -28.48 -10.56
CA LYS A 159 -8.46 -27.98 -9.25
C LYS A 159 -9.63 -27.02 -9.37
N GLN A 160 -10.13 -26.56 -8.24
CA GLN A 160 -11.13 -25.49 -8.18
C GLN A 160 -10.67 -24.23 -8.92
N LEU A 161 -11.63 -23.48 -9.45
CA LEU A 161 -11.37 -22.18 -10.06
C LEU A 161 -10.69 -21.24 -9.06
N ARG A 162 -9.83 -20.36 -9.59
CA ARG A 162 -9.22 -19.32 -8.76
C ARG A 162 -10.29 -18.45 -8.12
N ASP A 163 -10.11 -18.21 -6.83
CA ASP A 163 -10.97 -17.31 -6.06
C ASP A 163 -10.75 -15.85 -6.48
N TRP A 164 -11.78 -15.27 -7.09
CA TRP A 164 -11.87 -13.87 -7.50
C TRP A 164 -12.86 -13.06 -6.63
N GLU A 165 -13.22 -13.60 -5.44
CA GLU A 165 -14.10 -12.85 -4.52
C GLU A 165 -13.42 -11.57 -4.03
N LEU A 166 -14.22 -10.51 -3.88
CA LEU A 166 -13.73 -9.24 -3.38
C LEU A 166 -13.27 -9.40 -1.92
N ILE A 167 -12.04 -8.96 -1.64
CA ILE A 167 -11.55 -8.89 -0.26
C ILE A 167 -12.20 -7.68 0.41
N GLN A 168 -13.14 -7.88 1.30
CA GLN A 168 -13.91 -6.80 1.94
C GLN A 168 -13.13 -6.09 3.04
N ALA A 169 -12.34 -6.82 3.83
CA ALA A 169 -11.56 -6.27 4.93
C ALA A 169 -10.12 -6.76 4.90
N VAL A 170 -9.22 -5.92 5.36
CA VAL A 170 -7.80 -6.25 5.52
C VAL A 170 -7.40 -5.89 6.94
N TYR A 171 -6.89 -6.87 7.66
CA TYR A 171 -6.44 -6.71 9.05
C TYR A 171 -4.92 -6.62 9.09
N LEU A 172 -4.43 -5.81 10.01
CA LEU A 172 -3.04 -5.79 10.40
C LEU A 172 -2.89 -6.84 11.52
N ASN A 173 -2.11 -7.88 11.28
CA ASN A 173 -1.93 -9.00 12.24
C ASN A 173 -3.25 -9.58 12.77
N PRO A 174 -4.06 -10.23 11.93
CA PRO A 174 -5.22 -10.94 12.43
C PRO A 174 -4.74 -11.99 13.45
N GLU A 175 -5.37 -12.04 14.61
CA GLU A 175 -5.17 -13.13 15.56
C GLU A 175 -5.42 -14.44 14.81
N LYS A 176 -4.43 -15.32 14.81
CA LYS A 176 -4.66 -16.69 14.33
C LYS A 176 -5.55 -17.33 15.36
N GLU A 177 -6.79 -17.63 14.99
CA GLU A 177 -7.59 -18.55 15.80
C GLU A 177 -6.75 -19.80 16.03
N ALA A 178 -6.51 -20.11 17.31
CA ALA A 178 -5.83 -21.33 17.69
C ALA A 178 -6.69 -22.49 17.18
N ALA A 179 -6.14 -23.25 16.23
CA ALA A 179 -6.76 -24.45 15.71
C ALA A 179 -6.68 -25.60 16.73
#